data_b28b1309c690f707ca8a81fda5045366
#
_entry.id   b28b1309c690f707ca8a81fda5045366
#
_cell.length_a   1.000
_cell.length_b   1.000
_cell.length_c   1.000
_cell.angle_alpha   90.00
_cell.angle_beta   90.00
_cell.angle_gamma   90.00
#
_symmetry.space_group_name_H-M   'P 1'
#
loop_
_entity.id
_entity.type
_entity.pdbx_description
1 polymer ?
#
loop_
_entity_poly.entity_id
_entity_poly.type
_entity_poly.pdbx_seq_one_letter_code
_entity_poly.pdbx_strand_id
1 'polypeptide(L)' 'MSRYIVTPILSPRNIPYYVVTDTSTGKGVEGYGCETWARHRADEMNMKENTDDKNKQRLGYRS' A
#
# COMPACT_ATOMS: atom_id res chain seq x y z
N MET A 1 8.28 -6.41 6.49
CA MET A 1 7.26 -5.58 7.12
C MET A 1 6.48 -4.82 6.09
N SER A 2 5.19 -4.73 6.28
CA SER A 2 4.33 -4.02 5.33
C SER A 2 4.33 -2.53 5.64
N ARG A 3 4.70 -1.75 4.66
CA ARG A 3 4.64 -0.30 4.80
C ARG A 3 3.24 0.23 4.56
N TYR A 4 2.50 -0.46 3.69
CA TYR A 4 1.16 -0.03 3.33
C TYR A 4 0.14 -1.00 3.88
N ILE A 5 -0.88 -0.47 4.53
CA ILE A 5 -1.96 -1.26 5.10
C ILE A 5 -3.29 -0.72 4.60
N VAL A 6 -4.31 -1.55 4.71
CA VAL A 6 -5.66 -1.15 4.32
C VAL A 6 -6.43 -0.79 5.58
N THR A 7 -6.96 0.42 5.62
CA THR A 7 -7.74 0.92 6.74
C THR A 7 -9.20 1.04 6.32
N PRO A 8 -10.10 0.29 6.93
CA PRO A 8 -11.52 0.42 6.61
C PRO A 8 -12.10 1.67 7.26
N ILE A 9 -12.87 2.41 6.46
CA ILE A 9 -13.50 3.63 6.91
C ILE A 9 -14.95 3.61 6.47
N LEU A 10 -15.84 4.12 7.30
CA LEU A 10 -17.23 4.25 6.93
C LEU A 10 -17.50 5.69 6.56
N SER A 11 -17.95 5.92 5.33
CA SER A 11 -18.23 7.26 4.87
C SER A 11 -19.49 7.79 5.54
N PRO A 12 -19.74 9.12 5.45
CA PRO A 12 -20.96 9.69 6.04
C PRO A 12 -22.27 9.08 5.49
N ARG A 13 -22.19 8.46 4.33
CA ARG A 13 -23.36 7.81 3.72
C ARG A 13 -23.43 6.33 4.03
N ASN A 14 -22.65 5.87 5.00
CA ASN A 14 -22.59 4.46 5.37
C ASN A 14 -22.09 3.58 4.25
N ILE A 15 -21.28 4.14 3.36
CA ILE A 15 -20.69 3.38 2.27
C ILE A 15 -19.29 2.97 2.73
N PRO A 16 -18.98 1.68 2.73
CA PRO A 16 -17.65 1.24 3.13
C PRO A 16 -16.58 1.76 2.17
N TYR A 17 -15.49 2.19 2.73
CA TYR A 17 -14.41 2.79 1.98
C TYR A 17 -13.10 2.27 2.55
N TYR A 18 -12.17 1.94 1.70
CA TYR A 18 -10.92 1.32 2.12
C TYR A 18 -9.76 2.18 1.67
N VAL A 19 -8.93 2.57 2.62
CA VAL A 19 -7.83 3.49 2.35
C VAL A 19 -6.51 2.76 2.53
N VAL A 20 -5.67 2.85 1.51
CA VAL A 20 -4.30 2.35 1.60
C VAL A 20 -3.51 3.40 2.36
N THR A 21 -2.99 3.03 3.50
CA THR A 21 -2.30 3.97 4.38
C THR A 21 -0.81 3.66 4.42
N ASP A 22 -0.01 4.70 4.28
CA ASP A 22 1.44 4.60 4.43
C ASP A 22 1.77 4.69 5.91
N THR A 23 2.22 3.59 6.49
CA THR A 23 2.48 3.54 7.93
C THR A 23 3.66 4.39 8.34
N SER A 24 4.55 4.72 7.42
CA SER A 24 5.70 5.53 7.77
C SER A 24 5.34 7.00 7.97
N THR A 25 4.29 7.47 7.30
CA THR A 25 3.83 8.84 7.46
C THR A 25 2.49 8.92 8.18
N GLY A 26 1.77 7.80 8.24
CA GLY A 26 0.44 7.76 8.82
C GLY A 26 -0.63 8.36 7.94
N LYS A 27 -0.32 8.63 6.69
CA LYS A 27 -1.27 9.29 5.78
C LYS A 27 -1.85 8.30 4.79
N GLY A 28 -3.12 8.53 4.45
CA GLY A 28 -3.76 7.75 3.40
C GLY A 28 -3.21 8.16 2.04
N VAL A 29 -2.89 7.16 1.24
CA VAL A 29 -2.29 7.39 -0.07
C VAL A 29 -3.34 7.26 -1.17
N GLU A 30 -4.16 6.23 -1.08
CA GLU A 30 -5.19 5.96 -2.07
C GLU A 30 -6.42 5.41 -1.37
N GLY A 31 -7.58 5.60 -2.00
CA GLY A 31 -8.82 5.11 -1.45
C GLY A 31 -9.61 4.32 -2.48
N TYR A 32 -10.29 3.28 -2.02
CA TYR A 32 -11.07 2.40 -2.89
C TYR A 32 -12.39 2.05 -2.22
N GLY A 33 -13.40 1.87 -3.04
CA GLY A 33 -14.70 1.41 -2.53
C GLY A 33 -14.79 -0.09 -2.38
N CYS A 34 -13.72 -0.81 -2.64
CA CYS A 34 -13.71 -2.27 -2.60
C CYS A 34 -12.48 -2.75 -1.84
N GLU A 35 -12.71 -3.62 -0.87
CA GLU A 35 -11.62 -4.12 -0.04
C GLU A 35 -10.61 -4.91 -0.87
N THR A 36 -11.09 -5.70 -1.79
CA THR A 36 -10.21 -6.52 -2.62
C THR A 36 -9.24 -5.65 -3.40
N TRP A 37 -9.73 -4.59 -3.99
CA TRP A 37 -8.88 -3.68 -4.74
C TRP A 37 -7.89 -2.95 -3.86
N ALA A 38 -8.35 -2.53 -2.68
CA ALA A 38 -7.47 -1.84 -1.75
C ALA A 38 -6.34 -2.75 -1.30
N ARG A 39 -6.67 -4.00 -0.97
CA ARG A 39 -5.67 -4.97 -0.56
C ARG A 39 -4.69 -5.28 -1.68
N HIS A 40 -5.23 -5.44 -2.87
CA HIS A 40 -4.38 -5.73 -4.02
C HIS A 40 -3.40 -4.59 -4.25
N ARG A 41 -3.88 -3.37 -4.14
CA ARG A 41 -3.03 -2.20 -4.33
C ARG A 41 -1.97 -2.10 -3.24
N ALA A 42 -2.37 -2.33 -2.00
CA ALA A 42 -1.43 -2.29 -0.88
C ALA A 42 -0.34 -3.36 -1.05
N ASP A 43 -0.74 -4.55 -1.45
CA ASP A 43 0.21 -5.62 -1.71
C ASP A 43 1.17 -5.23 -2.82
N GLU A 44 0.63 -4.67 -3.88
CA GLU A 44 1.43 -4.26 -5.02
C GLU A 44 2.47 -3.22 -4.61
N MET A 45 2.03 -2.26 -3.83
CA MET A 45 2.93 -1.21 -3.36
C MET A 45 3.98 -1.75 -2.40
N ASN A 46 3.59 -2.68 -1.54
CA ASN A 46 4.54 -3.31 -0.62
C ASN A 46 5.56 -4.13 -1.38
N MET A 47 5.13 -4.86 -2.39
CA MET A 47 6.03 -5.64 -3.21
C MET A 47 6.99 -4.75 -3.99
N LYS A 48 6.48 -3.66 -4.51
CA LYS A 48 7.31 -2.72 -5.27
C LYS A 48 8.38 -2.12 -4.38
N GLU A 49 8.00 -1.80 -3.15
CA GLU A 49 8.96 -1.27 -2.19
C GLU A 49 10.06 -2.28 -1.91
N ASN A 50 9.67 -3.52 -1.65
CA ASN A 50 10.63 -4.58 -1.39
C ASN A 50 11.51 -4.84 -2.60
N THR A 51 10.92 -4.80 -3.78
CA THR A 51 11.67 -5.04 -5.00
C THR A 51 12.69 -3.94 -5.23
N ASP A 52 12.33 -2.71 -4.93
CA ASP A 52 13.26 -1.60 -5.07
C ASP A 52 14.46 -1.77 -4.15
N ASP A 53 14.21 -2.19 -2.92
CA ASP A 53 15.29 -2.45 -1.98
C ASP A 53 16.21 -3.53 -2.50
N LYS A 54 15.65 -4.60 -2.97
CA LYS A 54 16.43 -5.69 -3.51
C LYS A 54 17.19 -5.27 -4.75
N ASN A 55 16.56 -4.46 -5.57
CA ASN A 55 17.20 -3.98 -6.77
C ASN A 55 18.39 -3.10 -6.45
N LYS A 56 18.26 -2.30 -5.42
CA LYS A 56 19.37 -1.46 -5.02
C LYS A 56 20.58 -2.28 -4.61
N GLN A 57 20.33 -3.34 -3.88
CA GLN A 57 21.41 -4.24 -3.50
C GLN A 57 22.00 -4.94 -4.70
N ARG A 58 21.15 -5.30 -5.63
CA ARG A 58 21.59 -6.02 -6.81
C ARG A 58 22.26 -5.13 -7.82
N LEU A 59 21.86 -3.88 -7.87
CA LEU A 59 22.42 -2.96 -8.84
C LEU A 59 23.93 -2.87 -8.68
N GLY A 60 24.38 -2.92 -7.45
CA GLY A 60 25.81 -2.88 -7.21
C GLY A 60 26.53 -4.03 -7.87
N TYR A 61 25.81 -5.12 -8.05
CA TYR A 61 26.46 -6.28 -8.61
C TYR A 61 26.05 -6.56 -10.05
N ARG A 62 24.87 -6.12 -10.43
CA ARG A 62 24.43 -6.32 -11.81
C ARG A 62 24.95 -5.28 -12.78
N SER A 63 25.15 -4.12 -12.30
CA SER A 63 25.73 -3.08 -13.15
C SER A 63 27.20 -3.27 -13.34
#